data_cfe87c5136ccb199c9b2a8f43d34ef65
#
_entry.id   cfe87c5136ccb199c9b2a8f43d34ef65
#
_cell.length_a   1.000
_cell.length_b   1.000
_cell.length_c   1.000
_cell.angle_alpha   90.00
_cell.angle_beta   90.00
_cell.angle_gamma   90.00
#
_symmetry.space_group_name_H-M   'P 1'
#
loop_
_entity.id
_entity.type
_entity.pdbx_description
1 polymer ?
#
loop_
_entity_poly.entity_id
_entity_poly.type
_entity_poly.pdbx_seq_one_letter_code
_entity_poly.pdbx_strand_id
1 'polypeptide(L)'
;AAADAYARLRARRHALFMAAFEHAAASVDDVFKDLTRSDAHPTGGSAHLSLDNADEPFAGGVKFTAMPPAKRYRDMDALSGGERTLSALALLFAVHSFRASPFFVLDEVDAALDAANVARVAAYVRARTRPGAAQPLQAVVISLKDGFYHHADTLVGVCRDGASGASATLTFDLERYGPPAAAV
;
A
#
# COMPACT_ATOMS: atom_id res chain seq x y z
N ALA A 1 -9.62 -34.99 -25.55
CA ALA A 1 -9.59 -33.63 -26.19
C ALA A 1 -10.16 -32.50 -25.28
N ALA A 2 -11.50 -32.41 -25.03
CA ALA A 2 -12.06 -31.31 -24.20
C ALA A 2 -11.69 -31.46 -22.72
N ALA A 3 -11.80 -32.65 -22.13
CA ALA A 3 -11.45 -32.94 -20.74
C ALA A 3 -9.97 -32.63 -20.45
N ASP A 4 -9.07 -32.98 -21.35
CA ASP A 4 -7.64 -32.70 -21.21
C ASP A 4 -7.34 -31.21 -21.30
N ALA A 5 -8.03 -30.48 -22.17
CA ALA A 5 -7.94 -29.03 -22.27
C ALA A 5 -8.40 -28.36 -20.97
N TYR A 6 -9.53 -28.79 -20.45
CA TYR A 6 -10.05 -28.30 -19.15
C TYR A 6 -9.09 -28.58 -18.00
N ALA A 7 -8.57 -29.80 -17.89
CA ALA A 7 -7.63 -30.16 -16.84
C ALA A 7 -6.35 -29.29 -16.90
N ARG A 8 -5.80 -29.05 -18.11
CA ARG A 8 -4.64 -28.16 -18.27
C ARG A 8 -4.94 -26.73 -17.88
N LEU A 9 -6.09 -26.18 -18.25
CA LEU A 9 -6.49 -24.82 -17.88
C LEU A 9 -6.69 -24.68 -16.38
N ARG A 10 -7.31 -25.66 -15.73
CA ARG A 10 -7.50 -25.70 -14.27
C ARG A 10 -6.15 -25.74 -13.54
N ALA A 11 -5.24 -26.61 -13.96
CA ALA A 11 -3.90 -26.71 -13.39
C ALA A 11 -3.10 -25.39 -13.58
N ARG A 12 -3.17 -24.77 -14.77
CA ARG A 12 -2.52 -23.49 -15.03
C ARG A 12 -3.11 -22.36 -14.18
N ARG A 13 -4.43 -22.30 -14.04
CA ARG A 13 -5.11 -21.31 -13.18
C ARG A 13 -4.67 -21.47 -11.73
N HIS A 14 -4.63 -22.72 -11.22
CA HIS A 14 -4.18 -23.02 -9.87
C HIS A 14 -2.73 -22.56 -9.66
N ALA A 15 -1.81 -22.91 -10.55
CA ALA A 15 -0.42 -22.55 -10.44
C ALA A 15 -0.20 -21.02 -10.46
N LEU A 16 -0.91 -20.28 -11.34
CA LEU A 16 -0.82 -18.82 -11.41
C LEU A 16 -1.37 -18.15 -10.15
N PHE A 17 -2.48 -18.66 -9.62
CA PHE A 17 -3.06 -18.14 -8.38
C PHE A 17 -2.13 -18.37 -7.19
N MET A 18 -1.64 -19.62 -7.03
CA MET A 18 -0.76 -19.97 -5.91
C MET A 18 0.55 -19.19 -5.93
N ALA A 19 1.15 -18.98 -7.10
CA ALA A 19 2.36 -18.16 -7.20
C ALA A 19 2.15 -16.72 -6.71
N ALA A 20 1.02 -16.11 -7.04
CA ALA A 20 0.68 -14.77 -6.57
C ALA A 20 0.32 -14.75 -5.08
N PHE A 21 -0.45 -15.74 -4.62
CA PHE A 21 -0.85 -15.86 -3.22
C PHE A 21 0.35 -16.10 -2.29
N GLU A 22 1.22 -17.04 -2.62
CA GLU A 22 2.40 -17.37 -1.81
C GLU A 22 3.34 -16.17 -1.70
N HIS A 23 3.56 -15.45 -2.81
CA HIS A 23 4.34 -14.21 -2.78
C HIS A 23 3.71 -13.15 -1.88
N ALA A 24 2.41 -12.90 -2.03
CA ALA A 24 1.70 -11.91 -1.21
C ALA A 24 1.68 -12.33 0.28
N ALA A 25 1.45 -13.61 0.57
CA ALA A 25 1.46 -14.15 1.93
C ALA A 25 2.84 -14.05 2.60
N ALA A 26 3.91 -14.26 1.83
CA ALA A 26 5.28 -14.09 2.33
C ALA A 26 5.66 -12.63 2.58
N SER A 27 5.09 -11.69 1.82
CA SER A 27 5.46 -10.27 1.85
C SER A 27 4.59 -9.43 2.77
N VAL A 28 3.33 -9.81 3.01
CA VAL A 28 2.35 -8.96 3.69
C VAL A 28 2.71 -8.65 5.14
N ASP A 29 3.34 -9.59 5.84
CA ASP A 29 3.76 -9.42 7.23
C ASP A 29 4.84 -8.33 7.37
N ASP A 30 5.85 -8.37 6.51
CA ASP A 30 6.94 -7.40 6.51
C ASP A 30 6.43 -6.00 6.11
N VAL A 31 5.58 -5.91 5.11
CA VAL A 31 4.95 -4.64 4.71
C VAL A 31 4.09 -4.07 5.84
N PHE A 32 3.30 -4.91 6.52
CA PHE A 32 2.46 -4.47 7.62
C PHE A 32 3.27 -4.01 8.83
N LYS A 33 4.38 -4.70 9.14
CA LYS A 33 5.35 -4.26 10.15
C LYS A 33 5.90 -2.88 9.83
N ASP A 34 6.36 -2.67 8.60
CA ASP A 34 6.92 -1.38 8.17
C ASP A 34 5.90 -0.24 8.25
N LEU A 35 4.64 -0.49 7.89
CA LEU A 35 3.55 0.50 7.98
C LEU A 35 3.08 0.78 9.42
N THR A 36 3.36 -0.12 10.37
CA THR A 36 2.87 -0.01 11.75
C THR A 36 3.96 0.21 12.78
N ARG A 37 5.23 0.15 12.37
CA ARG A 37 6.39 0.40 13.24
C ARG A 37 6.40 1.83 13.78
N SER A 38 6.74 1.99 15.06
CA SER A 38 6.89 3.28 15.73
C SER A 38 7.90 3.18 16.86
N ASP A 39 8.29 4.31 17.46
CA ASP A 39 9.21 4.33 18.60
C ASP A 39 8.65 3.53 19.78
N ALA A 40 7.33 3.61 20.02
CA ALA A 40 6.66 2.84 21.07
C ALA A 40 6.53 1.34 20.71
N HIS A 41 6.54 1.00 19.43
CA HIS A 41 6.39 -0.37 18.92
C HIS A 41 7.40 -0.64 17.79
N PRO A 42 8.69 -0.85 18.11
CA PRO A 42 9.76 -0.98 17.11
C PRO A 42 9.60 -2.19 16.17
N THR A 43 8.92 -3.24 16.61
CA THR A 43 8.66 -4.44 15.82
C THR A 43 7.46 -4.29 14.87
N GLY A 44 6.63 -3.25 15.08
CA GLY A 44 5.37 -3.11 14.37
C GLY A 44 4.32 -4.15 14.76
N GLY A 45 3.25 -4.24 13.96
CA GLY A 45 2.23 -5.29 14.05
C GLY A 45 2.61 -6.52 13.21
N SER A 46 1.67 -7.45 13.06
CA SER A 46 1.84 -8.64 12.22
C SER A 46 0.58 -8.87 11.38
N ALA A 47 0.73 -9.40 10.16
CA ALA A 47 -0.37 -9.72 9.28
C ALA A 47 -0.17 -11.06 8.60
N HIS A 48 -1.29 -11.75 8.30
CA HIS A 48 -1.26 -13.06 7.70
C HIS A 48 -2.39 -13.24 6.70
N LEU A 49 -2.10 -13.95 5.60
CA LEU A 49 -3.09 -14.39 4.62
C LEU A 49 -3.32 -15.89 4.73
N SER A 50 -4.57 -16.31 4.66
CA SER A 50 -4.94 -17.73 4.59
C SER A 50 -6.01 -17.96 3.52
N LEU A 51 -6.07 -19.19 3.01
CA LEU A 51 -7.08 -19.61 2.04
C LEU A 51 -8.22 -20.31 2.76
N ASP A 52 -9.46 -20.00 2.38
CA ASP A 52 -10.63 -20.75 2.88
C ASP A 52 -10.69 -22.17 2.30
N ASN A 53 -10.21 -22.33 1.07
CA ASN A 53 -10.16 -23.62 0.38
C ASN A 53 -8.81 -23.80 -0.32
N ALA A 54 -7.97 -24.67 0.21
CA ALA A 54 -6.64 -24.93 -0.36
C ALA A 54 -6.68 -25.78 -1.64
N ASP A 55 -7.70 -26.60 -1.83
CA ASP A 55 -7.83 -27.49 -3.01
C ASP A 55 -8.29 -26.69 -4.26
N GLU A 56 -9.17 -25.71 -4.04
CA GLU A 56 -9.65 -24.80 -5.09
C GLU A 56 -9.55 -23.33 -4.61
N PRO A 57 -8.33 -22.80 -4.49
CA PRO A 57 -8.06 -21.52 -3.84
C PRO A 57 -8.70 -20.33 -4.57
N PHE A 58 -8.99 -20.47 -5.86
CA PHE A 58 -9.66 -19.46 -6.68
C PHE A 58 -11.20 -19.53 -6.63
N ALA A 59 -11.77 -20.57 -5.97
CA ALA A 59 -13.22 -20.72 -5.77
C ALA A 59 -13.63 -20.33 -4.34
N GLY A 60 -12.69 -20.30 -3.40
CA GLY A 60 -12.88 -19.82 -2.04
C GLY A 60 -12.44 -18.37 -1.84
N GLY A 61 -12.47 -17.90 -0.59
CA GLY A 61 -11.99 -16.61 -0.16
C GLY A 61 -10.51 -16.61 0.23
N VAL A 62 -9.91 -15.42 0.22
CA VAL A 62 -8.63 -15.16 0.89
C VAL A 62 -8.93 -14.36 2.15
N LYS A 63 -8.59 -14.94 3.30
CA LYS A 63 -8.79 -14.31 4.60
C LYS A 63 -7.54 -13.53 5.00
N PHE A 64 -7.73 -12.27 5.37
CA PHE A 64 -6.69 -11.42 5.94
C PHE A 64 -6.92 -11.29 7.44
N THR A 65 -5.91 -11.60 8.23
CA THR A 65 -5.90 -11.38 9.67
C THR A 65 -4.73 -10.50 10.04
N ALA A 66 -4.94 -9.55 10.95
CA ALA A 66 -3.89 -8.67 11.45
C ALA A 66 -3.87 -8.59 12.96
N MET A 67 -2.68 -8.36 13.48
CA MET A 67 -2.41 -8.03 14.87
C MET A 67 -1.75 -6.64 14.90
N PRO A 68 -2.53 -5.57 15.04
CA PRO A 68 -1.96 -4.24 15.24
C PRO A 68 -1.09 -4.19 16.51
N PRO A 69 -0.12 -3.24 16.61
CA PRO A 69 0.72 -3.12 17.78
C PRO A 69 -0.09 -3.07 19.09
N ALA A 70 0.36 -3.81 20.10
CA ALA A 70 -0.27 -3.95 21.42
C ALA A 70 -1.70 -4.52 21.41
N LYS A 71 -2.13 -5.16 20.31
CA LYS A 71 -3.44 -5.81 20.18
C LYS A 71 -3.31 -7.30 19.87
N ARG A 72 -4.45 -8.01 19.84
CA ARG A 72 -4.52 -9.43 19.44
C ARG A 72 -4.85 -9.53 17.94
N TYR A 73 -4.62 -10.70 17.34
CA TYR A 73 -5.07 -11.01 15.98
C TYR A 73 -6.58 -10.82 15.84
N ARG A 74 -6.95 -10.15 14.76
CA ARG A 74 -8.33 -9.88 14.38
C ARG A 74 -8.52 -10.01 12.88
N ASP A 75 -9.73 -10.38 12.49
CA ASP A 75 -10.17 -10.30 11.10
C ASP A 75 -10.37 -8.84 10.68
N MET A 76 -10.32 -8.56 9.38
CA MET A 76 -10.45 -7.20 8.82
C MET A 76 -11.66 -6.43 9.35
N ASP A 77 -12.80 -7.13 9.52
CA ASP A 77 -14.05 -6.50 9.96
C ASP A 77 -14.00 -6.01 11.42
N ALA A 78 -13.14 -6.60 12.23
CA ALA A 78 -12.96 -6.25 13.64
C ALA A 78 -11.87 -5.20 13.90
N LEU A 79 -11.21 -4.71 12.84
CA LEU A 79 -10.22 -3.64 12.91
C LEU A 79 -10.88 -2.26 12.92
N SER A 80 -10.21 -1.28 13.57
CA SER A 80 -10.61 0.14 13.45
C SER A 80 -10.43 0.65 12.01
N GLY A 81 -11.04 1.79 11.67
CA GLY A 81 -10.95 2.37 10.32
C GLY A 81 -9.51 2.56 9.86
N GLY A 82 -8.66 3.17 10.68
CA GLY A 82 -7.25 3.38 10.36
C GLY A 82 -6.45 2.07 10.26
N GLU A 83 -6.70 1.11 11.15
CA GLU A 83 -6.05 -0.22 11.08
C GLU A 83 -6.47 -0.99 9.83
N ARG A 84 -7.74 -0.90 9.45
CA ARG A 84 -8.26 -1.49 8.21
C ARG A 84 -7.60 -0.88 6.98
N THR A 85 -7.44 0.45 6.95
CA THR A 85 -6.75 1.15 5.88
C THR A 85 -5.28 0.72 5.77
N LEU A 86 -4.54 0.63 6.90
CA LEU A 86 -3.16 0.15 6.90
C LEU A 86 -3.07 -1.31 6.43
N SER A 87 -4.00 -2.16 6.84
CA SER A 87 -4.08 -3.56 6.40
C SER A 87 -4.35 -3.68 4.90
N ALA A 88 -5.27 -2.85 4.37
CA ALA A 88 -5.56 -2.81 2.94
C ALA A 88 -4.35 -2.32 2.14
N LEU A 89 -3.63 -1.29 2.62
CA LEU A 89 -2.40 -0.81 2.00
C LEU A 89 -1.29 -1.87 2.04
N ALA A 90 -1.15 -2.60 3.16
CA ALA A 90 -0.17 -3.68 3.28
C ALA A 90 -0.44 -4.79 2.24
N LEU A 91 -1.69 -5.21 2.10
CA LEU A 91 -2.09 -6.18 1.09
C LEU A 91 -1.83 -5.67 -0.32
N LEU A 92 -2.19 -4.42 -0.59
CA LEU A 92 -2.00 -3.77 -1.88
C LEU A 92 -0.52 -3.74 -2.29
N PHE A 93 0.37 -3.33 -1.38
CA PHE A 93 1.81 -3.31 -1.64
C PHE A 93 2.42 -4.71 -1.74
N ALA A 94 1.94 -5.68 -0.96
CA ALA A 94 2.37 -7.07 -1.05
C ALA A 94 1.99 -7.70 -2.41
N VAL A 95 0.77 -7.47 -2.88
CA VAL A 95 0.33 -7.94 -4.21
C VAL A 95 1.08 -7.22 -5.33
N HIS A 96 1.28 -5.89 -5.21
CA HIS A 96 2.04 -5.11 -6.18
C HIS A 96 3.49 -5.61 -6.33
N SER A 97 4.12 -6.07 -5.25
CA SER A 97 5.50 -6.58 -5.29
C SER A 97 5.65 -7.87 -6.09
N PHE A 98 4.58 -8.62 -6.34
CA PHE A 98 4.59 -9.81 -7.21
C PHE A 98 4.79 -9.45 -8.69
N ARG A 99 4.14 -8.37 -9.14
CA ARG A 99 4.32 -7.81 -10.48
C ARG A 99 4.27 -6.28 -10.38
N ALA A 100 5.43 -5.69 -10.17
CA ALA A 100 5.54 -4.25 -10.01
C ALA A 100 5.06 -3.52 -11.27
N SER A 101 4.16 -2.55 -11.08
CA SER A 101 3.80 -1.57 -12.10
C SER A 101 4.85 -0.46 -12.13
N PRO A 102 5.07 0.21 -13.27
CA PRO A 102 6.03 1.30 -13.36
C PRO A 102 5.61 2.54 -12.55
N PHE A 103 4.32 2.70 -12.29
CA PHE A 103 3.78 3.77 -11.46
C PHE A 103 2.61 3.26 -10.62
N PHE A 104 2.30 4.01 -9.56
CA PHE A 104 1.25 3.70 -8.60
C PHE A 104 0.47 4.98 -8.26
N VAL A 105 -0.85 4.92 -8.29
CA VAL A 105 -1.71 6.04 -7.95
C VAL A 105 -2.45 5.73 -6.65
N LEU A 106 -2.28 6.60 -5.66
CA LEU A 106 -2.97 6.55 -4.37
C LEU A 106 -3.89 7.76 -4.27
N ASP A 107 -5.19 7.53 -4.24
CA ASP A 107 -6.20 8.58 -4.19
C ASP A 107 -6.92 8.55 -2.83
N GLU A 108 -6.71 9.60 -2.03
CA GLU A 108 -7.30 9.82 -0.69
C GLU A 108 -7.21 8.61 0.26
N VAL A 109 -6.16 7.78 0.12
CA VAL A 109 -5.96 6.56 0.95
C VAL A 109 -5.74 6.88 2.44
N ASP A 110 -5.51 8.12 2.77
CA ASP A 110 -5.21 8.63 4.10
C ASP A 110 -6.44 9.20 4.83
N ALA A 111 -7.62 9.17 4.23
CA ALA A 111 -8.85 9.76 4.80
C ALA A 111 -9.14 9.24 6.22
N ALA A 112 -8.96 7.94 6.48
CA ALA A 112 -9.21 7.30 7.78
C ALA A 112 -7.96 7.23 8.68
N LEU A 113 -6.82 7.77 8.26
CA LEU A 113 -5.56 7.72 9.00
C LEU A 113 -5.38 8.96 9.88
N ASP A 114 -4.81 8.78 11.07
CA ASP A 114 -4.28 9.88 11.87
C ASP A 114 -2.93 10.39 11.32
N ALA A 115 -2.45 11.51 11.83
CA ALA A 115 -1.22 12.15 11.35
C ALA A 115 0.01 11.24 11.45
N ALA A 116 0.12 10.43 12.51
CA ALA A 116 1.24 9.51 12.70
C ALA A 116 1.22 8.37 11.68
N ASN A 117 0.04 7.83 11.37
CA ASN A 117 -0.12 6.81 10.34
C ASN A 117 0.11 7.38 8.94
N VAL A 118 -0.35 8.61 8.66
CA VAL A 118 -0.07 9.30 7.38
C VAL A 118 1.44 9.44 7.17
N ALA A 119 2.17 9.92 8.18
CA ALA A 119 3.62 10.07 8.09
C ALA A 119 4.34 8.73 7.83
N ARG A 120 3.90 7.63 8.47
CA ARG A 120 4.45 6.28 8.23
C ARG A 120 4.20 5.80 6.81
N VAL A 121 2.97 5.94 6.31
CA VAL A 121 2.64 5.57 4.92
C VAL A 121 3.43 6.40 3.93
N ALA A 122 3.54 7.72 4.15
CA ALA A 122 4.33 8.60 3.29
C ALA A 122 5.82 8.22 3.29
N ALA A 123 6.40 7.94 4.46
CA ALA A 123 7.79 7.48 4.57
C ALA A 123 8.00 6.11 3.87
N TYR A 124 7.05 5.18 4.01
CA TYR A 124 7.09 3.89 3.31
C TYR A 124 7.07 4.07 1.80
N VAL A 125 6.13 4.87 1.27
CA VAL A 125 6.04 5.18 -0.17
C VAL A 125 7.34 5.83 -0.63
N ARG A 126 7.85 6.81 0.12
CA ARG A 126 9.12 7.49 -0.19
C ARG A 126 10.31 6.52 -0.27
N ALA A 127 10.39 5.55 0.63
CA ALA A 127 11.43 4.54 0.60
C ALA A 127 11.38 3.67 -0.68
N ARG A 128 10.18 3.44 -1.22
CA ARG A 128 9.97 2.65 -2.44
C ARG A 128 10.19 3.43 -3.73
N THR A 129 10.14 4.76 -3.70
CA THR A 129 10.36 5.61 -4.87
C THR A 129 11.83 5.99 -5.06
N ARG A 130 12.69 5.78 -4.06
CA ARG A 130 14.11 6.16 -4.11
C ARG A 130 14.89 5.30 -5.11
N PRO A 131 15.90 5.89 -5.79
CA PRO A 131 16.89 5.13 -6.53
C PRO A 131 17.58 4.12 -5.59
N GLY A 132 17.69 2.87 -6.04
CA GLY A 132 18.28 1.78 -5.25
C GLY A 132 17.29 0.97 -4.41
N ALA A 133 16.01 1.31 -4.41
CA ALA A 133 14.97 0.42 -3.90
C ALA A 133 14.96 -0.89 -4.72
N ALA A 134 14.64 -2.02 -4.08
CA ALA A 134 14.64 -3.33 -4.75
C ALA A 134 13.71 -3.37 -5.99
N GLN A 135 12.64 -2.60 -5.95
CA GLN A 135 11.69 -2.41 -7.05
C GLN A 135 11.25 -0.94 -7.02
N PRO A 136 12.05 -0.02 -7.61
CA PRO A 136 11.71 1.39 -7.59
C PRO A 136 10.44 1.63 -8.41
N LEU A 137 9.53 2.42 -7.84
CA LEU A 137 8.27 2.78 -8.46
C LEU A 137 8.09 4.31 -8.48
N GLN A 138 7.31 4.80 -9.40
CA GLN A 138 6.80 6.17 -9.35
C GLN A 138 5.48 6.18 -8.59
N ALA A 139 5.35 7.01 -7.56
CA ALA A 139 4.09 7.19 -6.84
C ALA A 139 3.46 8.53 -7.19
N VAL A 140 2.17 8.50 -7.52
CA VAL A 140 1.30 9.69 -7.61
C VAL A 140 0.33 9.60 -6.45
N VAL A 141 0.38 10.58 -5.53
CA VAL A 141 -0.46 10.58 -4.33
C VAL A 141 -1.37 11.81 -4.36
N ILE A 142 -2.67 11.56 -4.27
CA ILE A 142 -3.69 12.60 -4.11
C ILE A 142 -4.09 12.60 -2.65
N SER A 143 -3.82 13.71 -1.96
CA SER A 143 -4.09 13.85 -0.52
C SER A 143 -4.28 15.31 -0.16
N LEU A 144 -5.04 15.56 0.91
CA LEU A 144 -5.20 16.88 1.53
C LEU A 144 -4.34 17.03 2.80
N LYS A 145 -3.54 15.99 3.15
CA LYS A 145 -2.77 15.98 4.41
C LYS A 145 -1.30 16.33 4.20
N ASP A 146 -0.81 17.24 5.01
CA ASP A 146 0.57 17.75 4.96
C ASP A 146 1.62 16.65 5.09
N GLY A 147 1.32 15.58 5.82
CA GLY A 147 2.24 14.45 6.00
C GLY A 147 2.72 13.79 4.70
N PHE A 148 1.97 13.89 3.61
CA PHE A 148 2.42 13.44 2.29
C PHE A 148 3.29 14.47 1.58
N TYR A 149 2.95 15.77 1.69
CA TYR A 149 3.64 16.84 0.94
C TYR A 149 5.11 16.94 1.30
N HIS A 150 5.45 16.73 2.58
CA HIS A 150 6.84 16.78 3.06
C HIS A 150 7.73 15.67 2.50
N HIS A 151 7.14 14.62 1.94
CA HIS A 151 7.87 13.48 1.38
C HIS A 151 7.88 13.46 -0.15
N ALA A 152 7.20 14.41 -0.80
CA ALA A 152 7.12 14.48 -2.25
C ALA A 152 8.39 15.08 -2.88
N ASP A 153 8.71 14.66 -4.09
CA ASP A 153 9.72 15.30 -4.94
C ASP A 153 9.12 16.49 -5.70
N THR A 154 7.85 16.37 -6.06
CA THR A 154 7.11 17.38 -6.83
C THR A 154 5.70 17.52 -6.27
N LEU A 155 5.21 18.74 -6.17
CA LEU A 155 3.81 19.03 -5.83
C LEU A 155 3.07 19.55 -7.06
N VAL A 156 1.87 19.02 -7.29
CA VAL A 156 0.94 19.52 -8.29
C VAL A 156 -0.29 20.04 -7.56
N GLY A 157 -0.37 21.35 -7.40
CA GLY A 157 -1.51 22.03 -6.82
C GLY A 157 -2.63 22.17 -7.85
N VAL A 158 -3.85 21.81 -7.49
CA VAL A 158 -5.05 22.07 -8.30
C VAL A 158 -5.86 23.16 -7.61
N CYS A 159 -6.09 24.26 -8.29
CA CYS A 159 -6.85 25.40 -7.76
C CYS A 159 -7.89 25.89 -8.77
N ARG A 160 -8.85 26.66 -8.26
CA ARG A 160 -9.80 27.36 -9.13
C ARG A 160 -9.25 28.73 -9.50
N ASP A 161 -9.17 29.00 -10.78
CA ASP A 161 -8.86 30.36 -11.26
C ASP A 161 -10.04 31.30 -10.96
N GLY A 162 -9.77 32.33 -10.20
CA GLY A 162 -10.80 33.29 -9.74
C GLY A 162 -11.39 34.14 -10.90
N ALA A 163 -10.69 34.32 -12.00
CA ALA A 163 -11.14 35.13 -13.12
C ALA A 163 -11.98 34.33 -14.12
N SER A 164 -11.56 33.12 -14.48
CA SER A 164 -12.26 32.28 -15.46
C SER A 164 -13.20 31.28 -14.84
N GLY A 165 -13.07 30.99 -13.53
CA GLY A 165 -13.80 29.93 -12.84
C GLY A 165 -13.35 28.52 -13.25
N ALA A 166 -12.36 28.38 -14.12
CA ALA A 166 -11.81 27.11 -14.57
C ALA A 166 -10.82 26.53 -13.54
N SER A 167 -10.53 25.23 -13.64
CA SER A 167 -9.44 24.62 -12.87
C SER A 167 -8.10 24.99 -13.47
N ALA A 168 -7.16 25.37 -12.62
CA ALA A 168 -5.77 25.64 -12.97
C ALA A 168 -4.84 24.70 -12.17
N THR A 169 -3.69 24.40 -12.72
CA THR A 169 -2.66 23.58 -12.06
C THR A 169 -1.38 24.38 -11.88
N LEU A 170 -0.74 24.21 -10.72
CA LEU A 170 0.57 24.76 -10.38
C LEU A 170 1.49 23.60 -10.04
N THR A 171 2.66 23.55 -10.66
CA THR A 171 3.64 22.49 -10.40
C THR A 171 4.87 23.08 -9.72
N PHE A 172 5.27 22.48 -8.61
CA PHE A 172 6.46 22.83 -7.84
C PHE A 172 7.40 21.63 -7.79
N ASP A 173 8.62 21.82 -8.25
CA ASP A 173 9.72 20.89 -8.12
C ASP A 173 10.42 21.15 -6.79
N LEU A 174 10.16 20.31 -5.79
CA LEU A 174 10.67 20.51 -4.43
C LEU A 174 12.17 20.19 -4.31
N GLU A 175 12.75 19.40 -5.20
CA GLU A 175 14.19 19.11 -5.19
C GLU A 175 15.03 20.38 -5.37
N ARG A 176 14.49 21.40 -6.03
CA ARG A 176 15.16 22.69 -6.22
C ARG A 176 15.26 23.53 -4.96
N TYR A 177 14.45 23.28 -3.96
CA TYR A 177 14.38 24.08 -2.73
C TYR A 177 15.11 23.48 -1.55
N GLY A 178 15.70 22.27 -1.70
CA GLY A 178 16.37 21.54 -0.63
C GLY A 178 15.41 20.95 0.39
N PRO A 179 15.90 20.10 1.29
CA PRO A 179 15.07 19.58 2.38
C PRO A 179 14.61 20.76 3.25
N PRO A 180 13.34 20.74 3.76
CA PRO A 180 12.88 21.77 4.69
C PRO A 180 13.83 21.79 5.88
N ALA A 181 14.22 22.99 6.31
CA ALA A 181 15.03 23.17 7.50
C ALA A 181 14.31 22.44 8.64
N ALA A 182 15.04 21.54 9.34
CA ALA A 182 14.49 20.82 10.48
C ALA A 182 13.84 21.85 11.41
N ALA A 183 12.54 21.71 11.65
CA ALA A 183 11.87 22.53 12.65
C ALA A 183 12.53 22.23 14.00
N VAL A 184 13.16 23.25 14.57
CA VAL A 184 13.82 23.23 15.88
C VAL A 184 12.75 23.13 16.96
#